data_882b712bb4c868864b008569f9b8381f
#
_entry.id   882b712bb4c868864b008569f9b8381f
#
_cell.length_a   1.000
_cell.length_b   1.000
_cell.length_c   1.000
_cell.angle_alpha   90.00
_cell.angle_beta   90.00
_cell.angle_gamma   90.00
#
_symmetry.space_group_name_H-M   'P 1'
#
loop_
_entity.id
_entity.type
_entity.pdbx_description
1 polymer ?
#
loop_
_entity_poly.entity_id
_entity_poly.type
_entity_poly.pdbx_seq_one_letter_code
_entity_poly.pdbx_strand_id
1 'polypeptide(L)'
;MNPKDGAIIQMSFTMTMFPCVKFPQGTKPDYRLTLLTLEDDYQMELSCVKEDNSTVQPTVKMDRNMNSAGEREEILAPSQPMYVVEENFEFITLNINGYDAIIVPKWRGSAGGSTYEFAVDFGTTNTHVEYKVGSGPSKALDITNEHIQMSCLNVDALKNTNILPSIRNNQIPYKLGVDIKFPMRTLLSYKTATDWNQPFWPYITGNMPFYYGSVVNNKFNSLESDLKWNSPEQMVKCFLASIIMLIRNKVLMEGGDLPNTRIVWFYPTSMSMHQLGIISGIWNQLYSDY
;
A
#
# COMPACT_ATOMS: atom_id res chain seq x y z
N MET A 1 -36.77 11.63 4.65
CA MET A 1 -37.23 12.09 3.32
C MET A 1 -37.57 10.89 2.49
N ASN A 2 -38.65 10.91 1.75
CA ASN A 2 -39.06 9.77 0.93
C ASN A 2 -38.21 9.78 -0.36
N PRO A 3 -37.52 8.68 -0.73
CA PRO A 3 -36.69 8.63 -1.94
C PRO A 3 -37.46 8.91 -3.24
N LYS A 4 -38.78 8.73 -3.21
CA LYS A 4 -39.65 9.02 -4.35
C LYS A 4 -39.74 10.51 -4.73
N ASP A 5 -39.28 11.38 -3.84
CA ASP A 5 -39.35 12.83 -4.03
C ASP A 5 -38.07 13.44 -4.58
N GLY A 6 -37.13 12.63 -5.07
CA GLY A 6 -35.87 13.08 -5.62
C GLY A 6 -34.92 13.73 -4.59
N ALA A 7 -35.04 13.36 -3.33
CA ALA A 7 -34.20 13.88 -2.26
C ALA A 7 -32.76 13.35 -2.41
N ILE A 8 -31.79 14.25 -2.29
CA ILE A 8 -30.38 13.90 -2.24
C ILE A 8 -30.11 13.25 -0.88
N ILE A 9 -29.67 12.01 -0.88
CA ILE A 9 -29.21 11.33 0.34
C ILE A 9 -27.79 11.82 0.59
N GLN A 10 -27.62 12.60 1.65
CA GLN A 10 -26.29 12.99 2.10
C GLN A 10 -25.72 11.86 2.94
N MET A 11 -24.73 11.18 2.39
CA MET A 11 -23.98 10.14 3.09
C MET A 11 -22.51 10.50 3.04
N SER A 12 -21.86 10.45 4.19
CA SER A 12 -20.43 10.74 4.27
C SER A 12 -19.65 9.45 4.39
N PHE A 13 -19.17 8.97 3.27
CA PHE A 13 -18.21 7.86 3.24
C PHE A 13 -17.05 8.21 2.31
N THR A 14 -15.94 7.52 2.48
CA THR A 14 -14.84 7.53 1.54
C THR A 14 -14.45 6.12 1.17
N MET A 15 -13.97 5.94 -0.04
CA MET A 15 -13.47 4.67 -0.51
C MET A 15 -12.10 4.86 -1.17
N THR A 16 -11.18 3.95 -0.86
CA THR A 16 -9.91 3.87 -1.56
C THR A 16 -9.81 2.55 -2.30
N MET A 17 -9.13 2.56 -3.44
CA MET A 17 -8.81 1.38 -4.23
C MET A 17 -7.34 1.39 -4.63
N PHE A 18 -6.67 0.26 -4.45
CA PHE A 18 -5.27 0.05 -4.80
C PHE A 18 -5.03 -1.40 -5.22
N PRO A 19 -4.26 -1.65 -6.29
CA PRO A 19 -3.86 -0.71 -7.32
C PRO A 19 -5.02 -0.35 -8.27
N CYS A 20 -4.94 0.82 -8.92
CA CYS A 20 -5.94 1.26 -9.89
C CYS A 20 -5.51 0.92 -11.34
N VAL A 21 -5.13 -0.32 -11.57
CA VAL A 21 -4.72 -0.85 -12.88
C VAL A 21 -5.40 -2.18 -13.17
N LYS A 22 -5.68 -2.45 -14.44
CA LYS A 22 -6.16 -3.78 -14.85
C LYS A 22 -5.00 -4.75 -14.94
N PHE A 23 -5.22 -5.98 -14.49
CA PHE A 23 -4.25 -7.05 -14.58
C PHE A 23 -4.44 -7.85 -15.87
N PRO A 24 -3.36 -8.40 -16.46
CA PRO A 24 -3.46 -9.26 -17.62
C PRO A 24 -4.32 -10.49 -17.33
N GLN A 25 -4.94 -11.03 -18.38
CA GLN A 25 -5.65 -12.29 -18.28
C GLN A 25 -4.69 -13.42 -17.86
N GLY A 26 -5.11 -14.26 -16.93
CA GLY A 26 -4.29 -15.35 -16.39
C GLY A 26 -3.39 -14.97 -15.20
N THR A 27 -3.32 -13.69 -14.82
CA THR A 27 -2.74 -13.27 -13.55
C THR A 27 -3.81 -13.15 -12.47
N LYS A 28 -3.45 -13.41 -11.22
CA LYS A 28 -4.33 -13.21 -10.07
C LYS A 28 -4.20 -11.76 -9.60
N PRO A 29 -5.22 -10.92 -9.76
CA PRO A 29 -5.19 -9.57 -9.23
C PRO A 29 -5.18 -9.57 -7.69
N ASP A 30 -4.65 -8.50 -7.11
CA ASP A 30 -4.73 -8.23 -5.67
C ASP A 30 -5.20 -6.79 -5.49
N TYR A 31 -6.49 -6.57 -5.67
CA TYR A 31 -7.10 -5.27 -5.40
C TYR A 31 -7.45 -5.16 -3.93
N ARG A 32 -7.12 -4.02 -3.36
CA ARG A 32 -7.41 -3.68 -1.96
C ARG A 32 -8.32 -2.47 -1.93
N LEU A 33 -9.51 -2.68 -1.41
CA LEU A 33 -10.54 -1.67 -1.30
C LEU A 33 -10.73 -1.36 0.19
N THR A 34 -10.83 -0.10 0.51
CA THR A 34 -11.16 0.35 1.86
C THR A 34 -12.40 1.21 1.79
N LEU A 35 -13.35 0.91 2.64
CA LEU A 35 -14.55 1.69 2.82
C LEU A 35 -14.54 2.28 4.22
N LEU A 36 -14.60 3.61 4.31
CA LEU A 36 -14.55 4.33 5.58
C LEU A 36 -15.83 5.13 5.72
N THR A 37 -16.51 4.98 6.85
CA THR A 37 -17.66 5.77 7.22
C THR A 37 -17.35 6.62 8.44
N LEU A 38 -18.01 7.75 8.57
CA LEU A 38 -17.95 8.59 9.76
C LEU A 38 -19.01 8.17 10.79
N GLU A 39 -19.94 7.32 10.40
CA GLU A 39 -21.07 6.88 11.22
C GLU A 39 -21.08 5.35 11.29
N ASP A 40 -21.18 4.81 12.49
CA ASP A 40 -21.11 3.36 12.74
C ASP A 40 -22.39 2.60 12.35
N ASP A 41 -23.48 3.31 12.06
CA ASP A 41 -24.81 2.71 11.82
C ASP A 41 -25.10 2.36 10.35
N TYR A 42 -24.16 2.58 9.42
CA TYR A 42 -24.38 2.24 8.02
C TYR A 42 -24.18 0.77 7.75
N GLN A 43 -25.26 0.12 7.30
CA GLN A 43 -25.13 -1.20 6.68
C GLN A 43 -24.70 -1.02 5.22
N MET A 44 -23.53 -1.54 4.90
CA MET A 44 -22.96 -1.44 3.56
C MET A 44 -22.61 -2.82 3.02
N GLU A 45 -23.10 -3.11 1.83
CA GLU A 45 -22.76 -4.31 1.08
C GLU A 45 -22.06 -3.90 -0.21
N LEU A 46 -20.89 -4.45 -0.45
CA LEU A 46 -20.05 -4.13 -1.59
C LEU A 46 -19.89 -5.35 -2.47
N SER A 47 -20.11 -5.20 -3.78
CA SER A 47 -19.86 -6.21 -4.79
C SER A 47 -19.09 -5.61 -5.96
N CYS A 48 -18.28 -6.41 -6.63
CA CYS A 48 -17.58 -6.02 -7.84
C CYS A 48 -18.22 -6.69 -9.05
N VAL A 49 -18.46 -5.95 -10.12
CA VAL A 49 -19.09 -6.46 -11.34
C VAL A 49 -18.04 -6.59 -12.44
N LYS A 50 -17.96 -7.77 -13.05
CA LYS A 50 -17.05 -8.09 -14.15
C LYS A 50 -17.62 -7.67 -15.51
N GLU A 51 -16.79 -7.75 -16.54
CA GLU A 51 -17.17 -7.45 -17.94
C GLU A 51 -18.34 -8.31 -18.44
N ASP A 52 -18.44 -9.55 -17.98
CA ASP A 52 -19.53 -10.48 -18.33
C ASP A 52 -20.80 -10.28 -17.48
N ASN A 53 -20.88 -9.23 -16.71
CA ASN A 53 -21.93 -8.91 -15.73
C ASN A 53 -22.05 -9.90 -14.56
N SER A 54 -21.14 -10.84 -14.41
CA SER A 54 -21.06 -11.64 -13.19
C SER A 54 -20.51 -10.81 -12.03
N THR A 55 -20.82 -11.21 -10.80
CA THR A 55 -20.39 -10.49 -9.59
C THR A 55 -19.31 -11.26 -8.85
N VAL A 56 -18.34 -10.52 -8.33
CA VAL A 56 -17.34 -11.01 -7.38
C VAL A 56 -17.63 -10.39 -6.04
N GLN A 57 -17.73 -11.24 -5.02
CA GLN A 57 -17.86 -10.79 -3.63
C GLN A 57 -16.46 -10.56 -3.06
N PRO A 58 -16.15 -9.34 -2.63
CA PRO A 58 -14.89 -9.06 -1.97
C PRO A 58 -14.74 -9.82 -0.66
N THR A 59 -13.54 -10.29 -0.39
CA THR A 59 -13.22 -10.91 0.89
C THR A 59 -12.83 -9.83 1.89
N VAL A 60 -13.47 -9.84 3.06
CA VAL A 60 -13.09 -8.94 4.15
C VAL A 60 -11.73 -9.38 4.69
N LYS A 61 -10.77 -8.46 4.70
CA LYS A 61 -9.46 -8.68 5.32
C LYS A 61 -9.52 -8.19 6.76
N MET A 62 -9.27 -9.09 7.69
CA MET A 62 -9.11 -8.76 9.10
C MET A 62 -7.75 -8.07 9.32
N ASP A 63 -7.75 -6.95 9.99
CA ASP A 63 -6.49 -6.35 10.44
C ASP A 63 -5.99 -7.07 11.68
N ARG A 64 -4.67 -7.25 11.75
CA ARG A 64 -4.01 -7.90 12.88
C ARG A 64 -3.08 -6.89 13.53
N ASN A 65 -3.53 -6.32 14.61
CA ASN A 65 -2.66 -5.52 15.47
C ASN A 65 -1.95 -6.41 16.49
N MET A 66 -0.74 -6.01 16.83
CA MET A 66 -0.09 -6.55 18.04
C MET A 66 -0.57 -5.76 19.25
N ASN A 67 -1.17 -6.44 20.21
CA ASN A 67 -1.49 -5.82 21.50
C ASN A 67 -0.20 -5.54 22.31
N SER A 68 -0.33 -4.85 23.42
CA SER A 68 0.80 -4.52 24.31
C SER A 68 1.52 -5.73 24.89
N ALA A 69 0.94 -6.93 24.81
CA ALA A 69 1.54 -8.18 25.22
C ALA A 69 2.28 -8.93 24.09
N GLY A 70 2.26 -8.38 22.85
CA GLY A 70 2.88 -9.01 21.69
C GLY A 70 2.02 -10.11 21.05
N GLU A 71 0.76 -10.24 21.46
CA GLU A 71 -0.20 -11.16 20.85
C GLU A 71 -0.88 -10.48 19.65
N ARG A 72 -1.19 -11.29 18.63
CA ARG A 72 -1.91 -10.83 17.45
C ARG A 72 -3.39 -10.76 17.77
N GLU A 73 -3.91 -9.55 17.88
CA GLU A 73 -5.33 -9.31 18.05
C GLU A 73 -5.95 -8.94 16.69
N GLU A 74 -7.01 -9.65 16.31
CA GLU A 74 -7.76 -9.34 15.10
C GLU A 74 -8.73 -8.20 15.41
N ILE A 75 -8.47 -7.03 14.79
CA ILE A 75 -9.33 -5.87 14.94
C ILE A 75 -10.12 -5.71 13.64
N LEU A 76 -11.39 -5.94 13.71
CA LEU A 76 -12.36 -5.52 12.71
C LEU A 76 -13.04 -4.25 13.24
N ALA A 77 -12.68 -3.09 12.68
CA ALA A 77 -13.47 -1.90 12.90
C ALA A 77 -14.63 -1.89 11.88
N PRO A 78 -15.88 -2.02 12.30
CA PRO A 78 -17.02 -2.09 11.38
C PRO A 78 -17.12 -0.87 10.45
N SER A 79 -16.68 0.28 10.93
CA SER A 79 -16.66 1.55 10.18
C SER A 79 -15.49 1.66 9.18
N GLN A 80 -14.56 0.71 9.17
CA GLN A 80 -13.35 0.78 8.34
C GLN A 80 -12.97 -0.59 7.74
N PRO A 81 -13.88 -1.29 7.07
CA PRO A 81 -13.56 -2.58 6.48
C PRO A 81 -12.57 -2.43 5.34
N MET A 82 -11.63 -3.38 5.26
CA MET A 82 -10.76 -3.56 4.12
C MET A 82 -11.15 -4.84 3.39
N TYR A 83 -11.25 -4.73 2.08
CA TYR A 83 -11.65 -5.83 1.21
C TYR A 83 -10.52 -6.18 0.24
N VAL A 84 -10.43 -7.46 -0.08
CA VAL A 84 -9.54 -7.98 -1.13
C VAL A 84 -10.40 -8.53 -2.26
N VAL A 85 -10.05 -8.16 -3.50
CA VAL A 85 -10.67 -8.67 -4.72
C VAL A 85 -9.58 -9.27 -5.59
N GLU A 86 -9.70 -10.55 -5.89
CA GLU A 86 -8.69 -11.32 -6.61
C GLU A 86 -9.06 -11.59 -8.07
N GLU A 87 -10.00 -10.82 -8.61
CA GLU A 87 -10.44 -10.87 -10.00
C GLU A 87 -10.51 -9.45 -10.58
N ASN A 88 -10.31 -9.32 -11.90
CA ASN A 88 -10.59 -8.07 -12.58
C ASN A 88 -12.09 -7.77 -12.55
N PHE A 89 -12.44 -6.50 -12.41
CA PHE A 89 -13.82 -6.02 -12.42
C PHE A 89 -13.92 -4.68 -13.16
N GLU A 90 -15.14 -4.28 -13.54
CA GLU A 90 -15.37 -3.03 -14.26
C GLU A 90 -15.85 -1.92 -13.33
N PHE A 91 -16.78 -2.24 -12.46
CA PHE A 91 -17.33 -1.29 -11.51
C PHE A 91 -17.70 -1.97 -10.18
N ILE A 92 -17.97 -1.15 -9.20
CA ILE A 92 -18.34 -1.55 -7.85
C ILE A 92 -19.80 -1.16 -7.64
N THR A 93 -20.59 -2.07 -7.13
CA THR A 93 -21.91 -1.76 -6.59
C THR A 93 -21.82 -1.69 -5.08
N LEU A 94 -22.40 -0.66 -4.52
CA LEU A 94 -22.43 -0.42 -3.09
C LEU A 94 -23.88 -0.22 -2.67
N ASN A 95 -24.42 -1.17 -1.89
CA ASN A 95 -25.70 -0.98 -1.23
C ASN A 95 -25.47 -0.33 0.12
N ILE A 96 -26.15 0.77 0.38
CA ILE A 96 -26.04 1.50 1.64
C ILE A 96 -27.42 1.69 2.21
N ASN A 97 -27.74 1.02 3.32
CA ASN A 97 -29.05 1.08 3.96
C ASN A 97 -30.22 0.84 2.97
N GLY A 98 -30.03 -0.08 2.01
CA GLY A 98 -31.04 -0.41 0.99
C GLY A 98 -31.04 0.50 -0.24
N TYR A 99 -30.09 1.42 -0.38
CA TYR A 99 -29.90 2.24 -1.58
C TYR A 99 -28.67 1.80 -2.36
N ASP A 100 -28.83 1.59 -3.65
CA ASP A 100 -27.76 1.18 -4.53
C ASP A 100 -27.00 2.37 -5.10
N ALA A 101 -25.67 2.30 -5.07
CA ALA A 101 -24.76 3.20 -5.71
C ALA A 101 -23.82 2.44 -6.63
N ILE A 102 -23.42 3.06 -7.74
CA ILE A 102 -22.43 2.51 -8.67
C ILE A 102 -21.20 3.40 -8.64
N ILE A 103 -20.02 2.78 -8.43
CA ILE A 103 -18.74 3.44 -8.43
C ILE A 103 -17.92 2.86 -9.58
N VAL A 104 -17.64 3.71 -10.58
CA VAL A 104 -16.82 3.31 -11.73
C VAL A 104 -15.38 3.79 -11.49
N PRO A 105 -14.42 2.88 -11.28
CA PRO A 105 -13.04 3.26 -11.13
C PRO A 105 -12.49 3.89 -12.41
N LYS A 106 -11.73 4.94 -12.26
CA LYS A 106 -10.93 5.48 -13.37
C LYS A 106 -9.61 4.70 -13.43
N TRP A 107 -9.63 3.63 -14.18
CA TRP A 107 -8.44 2.81 -14.40
C TRP A 107 -7.31 3.65 -14.99
N ARG A 108 -6.12 3.56 -14.41
CA ARG A 108 -4.95 4.37 -14.81
C ARG A 108 -4.07 3.70 -15.84
N GLY A 109 -4.23 2.42 -16.05
CA GLY A 109 -3.44 1.64 -17.00
C GLY A 109 -3.78 0.16 -16.91
N SER A 110 -2.98 -0.63 -17.60
CA SER A 110 -3.02 -2.09 -17.52
C SER A 110 -1.62 -2.58 -17.21
N ALA A 111 -1.50 -3.47 -16.24
CA ALA A 111 -0.29 -4.26 -16.09
C ALA A 111 -0.06 -5.03 -17.40
N GLY A 112 1.19 -5.27 -17.75
CA GLY A 112 1.56 -5.84 -19.05
C GLY A 112 2.59 -6.95 -18.93
N GLY A 113 3.27 -7.24 -20.04
CA GLY A 113 4.26 -8.30 -20.15
C GLY A 113 5.71 -7.83 -20.19
N SER A 114 6.00 -6.55 -19.92
CA SER A 114 7.37 -6.05 -19.93
C SER A 114 8.17 -6.63 -18.77
N THR A 115 9.30 -7.25 -19.04
CA THR A 115 10.18 -7.83 -18.01
C THR A 115 11.00 -6.75 -17.34
N TYR A 116 10.93 -6.71 -16.02
CA TYR A 116 11.69 -5.78 -15.18
C TYR A 116 12.74 -6.53 -14.35
N GLU A 117 13.92 -5.95 -14.26
CA GLU A 117 14.96 -6.38 -13.32
C GLU A 117 15.38 -5.18 -12.47
N PHE A 118 15.38 -5.37 -11.16
CA PHE A 118 15.83 -4.37 -10.18
C PHE A 118 17.09 -4.84 -9.47
N ALA A 119 17.95 -3.88 -9.17
CA ALA A 119 19.14 -4.05 -8.34
C ALA A 119 19.02 -3.13 -7.13
N VAL A 120 18.99 -3.70 -5.93
CA VAL A 120 18.84 -2.95 -4.66
C VAL A 120 20.13 -3.03 -3.88
N ASP A 121 20.79 -1.90 -3.70
CA ASP A 121 21.91 -1.75 -2.75
C ASP A 121 21.37 -1.13 -1.45
N PHE A 122 21.09 -1.99 -0.50
CA PHE A 122 20.69 -1.60 0.86
C PHE A 122 21.95 -1.21 1.63
N GLY A 123 22.37 0.05 1.49
CA GLY A 123 23.54 0.60 2.16
C GLY A 123 23.27 1.05 3.59
N THR A 124 24.31 1.30 4.37
CA THR A 124 24.20 1.79 5.76
C THR A 124 23.65 3.23 5.82
N THR A 125 24.13 4.09 4.94
CA THR A 125 23.74 5.51 4.91
C THR A 125 22.71 5.81 3.84
N ASN A 126 22.86 5.21 2.67
CA ASN A 126 21.98 5.41 1.52
C ASN A 126 21.63 4.06 0.93
N THR A 127 20.38 3.95 0.49
CA THR A 127 19.89 2.83 -0.33
C THR A 127 19.78 3.30 -1.76
N HIS A 128 20.32 2.53 -2.69
CA HIS A 128 20.20 2.77 -4.12
C HIS A 128 19.38 1.68 -4.78
N VAL A 129 18.57 2.06 -5.74
CA VAL A 129 17.79 1.13 -6.56
C VAL A 129 17.93 1.52 -8.02
N GLU A 130 18.39 0.59 -8.81
CA GLU A 130 18.40 0.69 -10.27
C GLU A 130 17.46 -0.33 -10.88
N TYR A 131 17.01 -0.05 -12.09
CA TYR A 131 16.21 -1.00 -12.84
C TYR A 131 16.50 -0.91 -14.34
N LYS A 132 16.20 -2.01 -15.04
CA LYS A 132 16.14 -2.08 -16.48
C LYS A 132 14.86 -2.77 -16.93
N VAL A 133 14.44 -2.47 -18.15
CA VAL A 133 13.29 -3.10 -18.80
C VAL A 133 13.81 -3.89 -20.00
N GLY A 134 13.59 -5.19 -20.00
CA GLY A 134 14.10 -6.11 -21.01
C GLY A 134 15.61 -6.01 -21.17
N SER A 135 16.07 -5.75 -22.39
CA SER A 135 17.48 -5.53 -22.71
C SER A 135 17.92 -4.06 -22.69
N GLY A 136 17.05 -3.17 -22.21
CA GLY A 136 17.33 -1.73 -22.13
C GLY A 136 18.43 -1.38 -21.12
N PRO A 137 18.89 -0.11 -21.13
CA PRO A 137 19.89 0.36 -20.19
C PRO A 137 19.32 0.44 -18.76
N SER A 138 20.22 0.26 -17.80
CA SER A 138 19.90 0.49 -16.37
C SER A 138 19.75 1.97 -16.08
N LYS A 139 18.82 2.31 -15.19
CA LYS A 139 18.60 3.66 -14.70
C LYS A 139 18.12 3.63 -13.24
N ALA A 140 18.40 4.72 -12.51
CA ALA A 140 17.95 4.86 -11.13
C ALA A 140 16.42 4.82 -11.06
N LEU A 141 15.89 4.17 -10.02
CA LEU A 141 14.45 4.17 -9.76
C LEU A 141 14.00 5.58 -9.39
N ASP A 142 12.91 6.00 -10.02
CA ASP A 142 12.19 7.22 -9.72
C ASP A 142 10.69 6.96 -9.63
N ILE A 143 10.02 7.61 -8.70
CA ILE A 143 8.58 7.54 -8.53
C ILE A 143 8.02 8.95 -8.52
N THR A 144 7.11 9.20 -9.41
CA THR A 144 6.41 10.49 -9.57
C THR A 144 4.92 10.33 -9.27
N ASN A 145 4.17 11.43 -9.29
CA ASN A 145 2.72 11.37 -9.16
C ASN A 145 2.02 10.55 -10.26
N GLU A 146 2.68 10.32 -11.40
CA GLU A 146 2.15 9.47 -12.47
C GLU A 146 2.11 7.99 -12.09
N HIS A 147 2.97 7.57 -11.17
CA HIS A 147 3.01 6.20 -10.68
C HIS A 147 2.05 5.93 -9.52
N ILE A 148 1.30 6.92 -9.05
CA ILE A 148 0.32 6.71 -7.97
C ILE A 148 -0.84 5.87 -8.46
N GLN A 149 -1.08 4.76 -7.76
CA GLN A 149 -2.11 3.78 -8.11
C GLN A 149 -3.37 3.87 -7.27
N MET A 150 -3.32 4.57 -6.14
CA MET A 150 -4.48 4.68 -5.29
C MET A 150 -5.53 5.61 -5.91
N SER A 151 -6.71 5.10 -6.10
CA SER A 151 -7.90 5.91 -6.39
C SER A 151 -8.63 6.17 -5.09
N CYS A 152 -9.12 7.37 -4.91
CA CYS A 152 -9.85 7.78 -3.72
C CYS A 152 -11.09 8.58 -4.07
N LEU A 153 -12.22 8.13 -3.53
CA LEU A 153 -13.47 8.87 -3.53
C LEU A 153 -13.56 9.65 -2.23
N ASN A 154 -13.87 10.94 -2.29
CA ASN A 154 -14.00 11.83 -1.13
C ASN A 154 -12.72 11.91 -0.28
N VAL A 155 -11.65 12.43 -0.86
CA VAL A 155 -10.32 12.57 -0.23
C VAL A 155 -10.38 13.36 1.09
N ASP A 156 -11.28 14.32 1.22
CA ASP A 156 -11.36 15.16 2.42
C ASP A 156 -11.84 14.39 3.64
N ALA A 157 -12.64 13.35 3.47
CA ALA A 157 -13.03 12.48 4.57
C ALA A 157 -11.86 11.67 5.13
N LEU A 158 -10.83 11.38 4.34
CA LEU A 158 -9.61 10.71 4.82
C LEU A 158 -8.83 11.53 5.85
N LYS A 159 -8.94 12.85 5.80
CA LYS A 159 -8.20 13.75 6.70
C LYS A 159 -8.67 13.65 8.15
N ASN A 160 -9.91 13.23 8.35
CA ASN A 160 -10.59 13.24 9.65
C ASN A 160 -10.72 11.84 10.28
N THR A 161 -10.22 10.79 9.61
CA THR A 161 -10.38 9.42 10.08
C THR A 161 -9.07 8.86 10.65
N ASN A 162 -9.16 8.16 11.77
CA ASN A 162 -8.09 7.29 12.25
C ASN A 162 -8.05 6.07 11.34
N ILE A 163 -7.11 6.06 10.43
CA ILE A 163 -7.03 5.00 9.44
C ILE A 163 -6.23 3.83 9.98
N LEU A 164 -6.78 2.63 9.81
CA LEU A 164 -6.15 1.40 10.31
C LEU A 164 -4.75 1.19 9.74
N PRO A 165 -3.82 0.64 10.53
CA PRO A 165 -2.46 0.34 10.10
C PRO A 165 -2.38 -0.50 8.82
N SER A 166 -3.29 -1.45 8.61
CA SER A 166 -3.34 -2.29 7.42
C SER A 166 -3.55 -1.51 6.13
N ILE A 167 -4.38 -0.48 6.16
CA ILE A 167 -4.62 0.38 5.00
C ILE A 167 -3.34 1.15 4.69
N ARG A 168 -2.69 1.67 5.72
CA ARG A 168 -1.42 2.40 5.60
C ARG A 168 -0.29 1.53 5.06
N ASN A 169 -0.25 0.30 5.53
CA ASN A 169 0.82 -0.62 5.21
C ASN A 169 0.66 -1.29 3.83
N ASN A 170 -0.46 -1.11 3.18
CA ASN A 170 -0.78 -1.81 1.94
C ASN A 170 -1.09 -0.88 0.77
N GLN A 171 -1.06 0.44 0.96
CA GLN A 171 -1.43 1.38 -0.08
C GLN A 171 -0.41 2.51 -0.22
N ILE A 172 -0.01 2.82 -1.44
CA ILE A 172 0.82 3.97 -1.76
C ILE A 172 -0.05 5.24 -1.68
N PRO A 173 0.49 6.38 -1.24
CA PRO A 173 -0.27 7.61 -1.10
C PRO A 173 -0.99 8.01 -2.39
N TYR A 174 -2.14 8.64 -2.25
CA TYR A 174 -2.90 9.18 -3.38
C TYR A 174 -2.24 10.42 -4.00
N LYS A 175 -1.25 10.98 -3.31
CA LYS A 175 -0.47 12.14 -3.76
C LYS A 175 0.92 12.11 -3.12
N LEU A 176 1.95 12.31 -3.92
CA LEU A 176 3.30 12.58 -3.45
C LEU A 176 3.49 14.09 -3.26
N GLY A 177 4.13 14.48 -2.17
CA GLY A 177 4.55 15.87 -1.97
C GLY A 177 5.72 16.26 -2.85
N VAL A 178 6.63 15.30 -3.08
CA VAL A 178 7.81 15.40 -3.95
C VAL A 178 8.04 14.07 -4.63
N ASP A 179 8.71 14.09 -5.77
CA ASP A 179 9.15 12.88 -6.44
C ASP A 179 10.14 12.10 -5.57
N ILE A 180 9.99 10.78 -5.55
CA ILE A 180 10.92 9.90 -4.85
C ILE A 180 12.02 9.51 -5.80
N LYS A 181 13.26 9.79 -5.42
CA LYS A 181 14.45 9.54 -6.22
C LYS A 181 15.49 8.74 -5.44
N PHE A 182 16.24 7.94 -6.15
CA PHE A 182 17.36 7.18 -5.60
C PHE A 182 18.70 7.77 -6.05
N PRO A 183 19.74 7.72 -5.19
CA PRO A 183 19.73 7.10 -3.87
C PRO A 183 18.91 7.88 -2.84
N MET A 184 18.20 7.14 -1.99
CA MET A 184 17.54 7.71 -0.82
C MET A 184 18.31 7.38 0.46
N ARG A 185 18.12 8.17 1.51
CA ARG A 185 18.76 7.88 2.80
C ARG A 185 18.15 6.60 3.40
N THR A 186 19.03 5.75 3.95
CA THR A 186 18.63 4.58 4.72
C THR A 186 18.22 5.02 6.13
N LEU A 187 17.06 5.65 6.21
CA LEU A 187 16.48 6.21 7.42
C LEU A 187 15.03 5.77 7.56
N LEU A 188 14.59 5.61 8.79
CA LEU A 188 13.20 5.38 9.13
C LEU A 188 12.78 6.40 10.19
N SER A 189 11.67 7.10 9.96
CA SER A 189 11.11 8.02 10.94
C SER A 189 10.05 7.33 11.78
N TYR A 190 10.09 7.53 13.09
CA TYR A 190 9.00 7.13 13.95
C TYR A 190 7.91 8.19 13.93
N LYS A 191 6.67 7.76 13.67
CA LYS A 191 5.49 8.60 13.90
C LYS A 191 4.56 7.93 14.89
N THR A 192 4.06 8.73 15.81
CA THR A 192 2.99 8.31 16.71
C THR A 192 1.64 8.42 16.03
N ALA A 193 0.65 7.68 16.53
CA ALA A 193 -0.70 7.65 15.97
C ALA A 193 -1.41 9.01 15.93
N THR A 194 -0.92 10.01 16.64
CA THR A 194 -1.53 11.35 16.73
C THR A 194 -1.20 12.29 15.59
N ASP A 195 -0.24 11.92 14.72
CA ASP A 195 0.22 12.77 13.59
C ASP A 195 -0.54 12.52 12.27
N TRP A 196 -1.78 12.03 12.36
CA TRP A 196 -2.60 11.61 11.23
C TRP A 196 -3.15 12.73 10.35
N ASN A 197 -3.06 13.96 10.79
CA ASN A 197 -3.53 15.12 10.04
C ASN A 197 -2.69 15.47 8.82
N GLN A 198 -1.67 14.67 8.50
CA GLN A 198 -0.87 14.89 7.30
C GLN A 198 -1.45 14.10 6.13
N PRO A 199 -1.65 14.73 4.98
CA PRO A 199 -2.30 14.11 3.81
C PRO A 199 -1.46 13.06 3.10
N PHE A 200 -0.35 12.63 3.69
CA PHE A 200 0.65 11.76 3.07
C PHE A 200 0.65 10.38 3.70
N TRP A 201 0.33 9.45 2.92
CA TRP A 201 0.17 8.05 3.21
C TRP A 201 1.12 7.19 2.45
N PRO A 202 1.42 6.07 3.05
CA PRO A 202 1.72 5.79 4.44
C PRO A 202 3.22 5.76 4.71
N TYR A 203 4.08 5.59 3.76
CA TYR A 203 5.44 5.19 4.03
C TYR A 203 6.47 6.27 3.85
N ILE A 204 6.21 7.25 3.00
CA ILE A 204 7.27 8.14 2.54
C ILE A 204 6.78 9.58 2.50
N THR A 205 7.38 10.43 3.32
CA THR A 205 7.27 11.88 3.22
C THR A 205 8.67 12.44 3.01
N GLY A 206 8.83 13.28 2.01
CA GLY A 206 10.11 13.92 1.78
C GLY A 206 11.27 12.95 1.53
N ASN A 207 11.04 11.85 0.81
CA ASN A 207 12.02 10.80 0.55
C ASN A 207 12.45 9.97 1.77
N MET A 208 11.61 9.89 2.78
CA MET A 208 11.92 9.14 4.00
C MET A 208 10.74 8.25 4.40
N PRO A 209 10.93 6.93 4.51
CA PRO A 209 9.92 6.02 5.01
C PRO A 209 9.57 6.26 6.48
N PHE A 210 8.36 5.89 6.86
CA PHE A 210 7.87 5.99 8.23
C PHE A 210 7.56 4.62 8.82
N TYR A 211 7.91 4.45 10.08
CA TYR A 211 7.46 3.34 10.89
C TYR A 211 6.23 3.72 11.71
N TYR A 212 5.18 2.98 11.52
CA TYR A 212 3.94 3.12 12.29
C TYR A 212 3.81 1.93 13.23
N GLY A 213 4.47 2.01 14.38
CA GLY A 213 4.34 1.02 15.44
C GLY A 213 3.53 1.55 16.60
N SER A 214 2.89 0.66 17.33
CA SER A 214 2.24 0.97 18.61
C SER A 214 3.25 1.23 19.74
N VAL A 215 4.52 1.18 19.48
CA VAL A 215 5.57 1.42 20.47
C VAL A 215 5.62 2.88 20.78
N VAL A 216 4.75 3.25 21.68
CA VAL A 216 4.76 4.52 22.37
C VAL A 216 5.93 4.55 23.34
N ASN A 217 7.10 4.79 22.87
CA ASN A 217 8.12 5.39 23.69
C ASN A 217 8.22 6.84 23.27
N ASN A 218 7.99 7.76 24.17
CA ASN A 218 8.01 9.21 24.15
C ASN A 218 9.09 9.92 23.32
N LYS A 219 9.55 9.32 22.23
CA LYS A 219 10.50 9.87 21.28
C LYS A 219 9.75 10.41 20.07
N PHE A 220 9.05 11.50 20.26
CA PHE A 220 8.60 12.33 19.14
C PHE A 220 9.80 12.70 18.26
N ASN A 221 9.71 12.45 16.96
CA ASN A 221 10.73 12.78 15.97
C ASN A 221 12.04 12.02 16.06
N SER A 222 12.08 10.80 16.56
CA SER A 222 13.30 10.00 16.46
C SER A 222 13.45 9.40 15.06
N LEU A 223 14.70 9.44 14.59
CA LEU A 223 15.12 8.82 13.34
C LEU A 223 15.94 7.58 13.68
N GLU A 224 15.63 6.47 13.01
CA GLU A 224 16.45 5.28 13.05
C GLU A 224 17.37 5.29 11.83
N SER A 225 18.67 5.33 12.05
CA SER A 225 19.68 5.51 10.99
C SER A 225 20.60 4.33 10.77
N ASP A 226 20.59 3.35 11.65
CA ASP A 226 21.47 2.17 11.56
C ASP A 226 20.71 0.89 11.23
N LEU A 227 19.79 1.02 10.29
CA LEU A 227 18.85 -0.05 9.91
C LEU A 227 19.54 -1.35 9.52
N LYS A 228 20.71 -1.27 8.88
CA LYS A 228 21.40 -2.45 8.36
C LYS A 228 22.06 -3.30 9.44
N TRP A 229 22.52 -2.69 10.54
CA TRP A 229 23.42 -3.35 11.48
C TRP A 229 22.83 -3.57 12.88
N ASN A 230 22.13 -2.58 13.40
CA ASN A 230 21.74 -2.56 14.82
C ASN A 230 20.25 -2.36 15.07
N SER A 231 19.46 -2.16 14.01
CA SER A 231 18.02 -1.93 14.18
C SER A 231 17.24 -3.22 14.38
N PRO A 232 16.12 -3.18 15.11
CA PRO A 232 15.20 -4.29 15.21
C PRO A 232 14.72 -4.76 13.83
N GLU A 233 14.59 -6.08 13.67
CA GLU A 233 14.17 -6.72 12.41
C GLU A 233 12.91 -6.09 11.80
N GLN A 234 11.93 -5.76 12.63
CA GLN A 234 10.69 -5.14 12.21
C GLN A 234 10.88 -3.77 11.53
N MET A 235 11.89 -3.01 11.94
CA MET A 235 12.21 -1.72 11.32
C MET A 235 12.88 -1.90 9.97
N VAL A 236 13.81 -2.85 9.89
CA VAL A 236 14.43 -3.26 8.63
C VAL A 236 13.36 -3.73 7.64
N LYS A 237 12.45 -4.58 8.10
CA LYS A 237 11.32 -5.06 7.30
C LYS A 237 10.45 -3.89 6.81
N CYS A 238 10.12 -2.93 7.66
CA CYS A 238 9.32 -1.76 7.29
C CYS A 238 10.00 -0.92 6.20
N PHE A 239 11.30 -0.68 6.32
CA PHE A 239 12.07 0.06 5.31
C PHE A 239 12.11 -0.68 3.97
N LEU A 240 12.44 -1.98 3.98
CA LEU A 240 12.52 -2.79 2.76
C LEU A 240 11.12 -2.99 2.13
N ALA A 241 10.06 -3.10 2.92
CA ALA A 241 8.68 -3.11 2.44
C ALA A 241 8.36 -1.85 1.64
N SER A 242 8.81 -0.69 2.12
CA SER A 242 8.65 0.58 1.39
C SER A 242 9.32 0.53 0.02
N ILE A 243 10.53 -0.03 -0.07
CA ILE A 243 11.25 -0.18 -1.33
C ILE A 243 10.51 -1.11 -2.29
N ILE A 244 10.06 -2.28 -1.81
CA ILE A 244 9.28 -3.23 -2.62
C ILE A 244 7.98 -2.61 -3.12
N MET A 245 7.27 -1.87 -2.28
CA MET A 245 6.05 -1.18 -2.68
C MET A 245 6.31 -0.16 -3.80
N LEU A 246 7.42 0.57 -3.76
CA LEU A 246 7.81 1.48 -4.84
C LEU A 246 8.13 0.73 -6.13
N ILE A 247 8.87 -0.38 -6.03
CA ILE A 247 9.19 -1.25 -7.16
C ILE A 247 7.89 -1.79 -7.78
N ARG A 248 7.02 -2.39 -6.98
CA ARG A 248 5.72 -2.90 -7.42
C ARG A 248 4.89 -1.83 -8.14
N ASN A 249 4.84 -0.64 -7.55
CA ASN A 249 4.12 0.49 -8.12
C ASN A 249 4.67 0.87 -9.51
N LYS A 250 6.00 0.94 -9.64
CA LYS A 250 6.66 1.24 -10.92
C LYS A 250 6.31 0.21 -11.98
N VAL A 251 6.47 -1.07 -11.66
CA VAL A 251 6.19 -2.18 -12.58
C VAL A 251 4.74 -2.15 -13.08
N LEU A 252 3.78 -2.06 -12.16
CA LEU A 252 2.36 -2.08 -12.51
C LEU A 252 1.94 -0.87 -13.36
N MET A 253 2.47 0.32 -13.05
CA MET A 253 2.09 1.55 -13.77
C MET A 253 2.75 1.68 -15.14
N GLU A 254 3.89 1.07 -15.34
CA GLU A 254 4.60 1.10 -16.64
C GLU A 254 4.36 -0.17 -17.50
N GLY A 255 3.35 -0.96 -17.18
CA GLY A 255 2.96 -2.13 -17.99
C GLY A 255 3.91 -3.31 -17.83
N GLY A 256 4.51 -3.46 -16.65
CA GLY A 256 5.39 -4.58 -16.35
C GLY A 256 4.66 -5.85 -15.94
N ASP A 257 5.35 -6.96 -16.07
CA ASP A 257 4.96 -8.28 -15.61
C ASP A 257 5.44 -8.49 -14.16
N LEU A 258 4.55 -8.23 -13.21
CA LEU A 258 4.91 -8.29 -11.81
C LEU A 258 5.37 -9.68 -11.34
N PRO A 259 4.68 -10.80 -11.68
CA PRO A 259 5.10 -12.15 -11.32
C PRO A 259 6.49 -12.55 -11.83
N ASN A 260 6.90 -12.01 -12.98
CA ASN A 260 8.19 -12.29 -13.61
C ASN A 260 9.21 -11.15 -13.37
N THR A 261 8.91 -10.21 -12.48
CA THR A 261 9.86 -9.18 -12.08
C THR A 261 10.94 -9.77 -11.18
N ARG A 262 12.19 -9.50 -11.52
CA ARG A 262 13.34 -9.97 -10.77
C ARG A 262 13.92 -8.85 -9.90
N ILE A 263 14.21 -9.16 -8.65
CA ILE A 263 14.93 -8.26 -7.73
C ILE A 263 16.23 -8.96 -7.29
N VAL A 264 17.34 -8.28 -7.47
CA VAL A 264 18.66 -8.67 -6.96
C VAL A 264 19.04 -7.65 -5.88
N TRP A 265 19.48 -8.12 -4.73
CA TRP A 265 19.96 -7.25 -3.67
C TRP A 265 21.39 -7.61 -3.25
N PHE A 266 22.11 -6.62 -2.77
CA PHE A 266 23.52 -6.73 -2.44
C PHE A 266 23.74 -6.70 -0.94
N TYR A 267 24.74 -7.44 -0.50
CA TYR A 267 25.22 -7.42 0.87
C TYR A 267 26.74 -7.36 0.92
N PRO A 268 27.35 -6.68 1.92
CA PRO A 268 28.80 -6.63 2.06
C PRO A 268 29.34 -7.98 2.51
N THR A 269 30.54 -8.32 2.05
CA THR A 269 31.22 -9.56 2.42
C THR A 269 31.55 -9.66 3.91
N SER A 270 31.56 -8.52 4.62
CA SER A 270 31.76 -8.43 6.07
C SER A 270 30.52 -8.78 6.89
N MET A 271 29.36 -8.97 6.24
CA MET A 271 28.12 -9.33 6.94
C MET A 271 28.22 -10.74 7.53
N SER A 272 27.86 -10.87 8.80
CA SER A 272 27.82 -12.19 9.45
C SER A 272 26.73 -13.07 8.84
N MET A 273 26.93 -14.39 8.88
CA MET A 273 25.91 -15.35 8.38
C MET A 273 24.57 -15.20 9.12
N HIS A 274 24.59 -14.83 10.39
CA HIS A 274 23.39 -14.58 11.17
C HIS A 274 22.61 -13.36 10.63
N GLN A 275 23.27 -12.23 10.43
CA GLN A 275 22.66 -11.03 9.85
C GLN A 275 22.16 -11.25 8.42
N LEU A 276 22.95 -11.98 7.62
CA LEU A 276 22.55 -12.35 6.27
C LEU A 276 21.28 -13.22 6.28
N GLY A 277 21.19 -14.16 7.23
CA GLY A 277 19.99 -14.98 7.42
C GLY A 277 18.75 -14.15 7.74
N ILE A 278 18.86 -13.17 8.64
CA ILE A 278 17.77 -12.24 8.98
C ILE A 278 17.31 -11.45 7.76
N ILE A 279 18.23 -10.79 7.06
CA ILE A 279 17.89 -9.95 5.90
C ILE A 279 17.31 -10.80 4.76
N SER A 280 17.87 -11.99 4.51
CA SER A 280 17.30 -12.91 3.51
C SER A 280 15.89 -13.37 3.88
N GLY A 281 15.65 -13.63 5.16
CA GLY A 281 14.33 -13.97 5.68
C GLY A 281 13.31 -12.85 5.44
N ILE A 282 13.71 -11.61 5.72
CA ILE A 282 12.88 -10.42 5.45
C ILE A 282 12.54 -10.32 3.97
N TRP A 283 13.53 -10.43 3.07
CA TRP A 283 13.30 -10.37 1.62
C TRP A 283 12.33 -11.45 1.16
N ASN A 284 12.52 -12.71 1.59
CA ASN A 284 11.65 -13.81 1.21
C ASN A 284 10.20 -13.57 1.68
N GLN A 285 10.02 -13.04 2.89
CA GLN A 285 8.70 -12.71 3.39
C GLN A 285 8.05 -11.58 2.57
N LEU A 286 8.80 -10.53 2.24
CA LEU A 286 8.30 -9.41 1.46
C LEU A 286 7.93 -9.81 0.02
N TYR A 287 8.66 -10.74 -0.59
CA TYR A 287 8.28 -11.29 -1.91
C TYR A 287 6.98 -12.09 -1.87
N SER A 288 6.65 -12.68 -0.73
CA SER A 288 5.37 -13.36 -0.54
C SER A 288 4.23 -12.41 -0.22
N ASP A 289 4.53 -11.29 0.43
CA ASP A 289 3.54 -10.33 0.92
C ASP A 289 3.10 -9.34 -0.19
N TYR A 290 3.96 -9.08 -1.17
CA TYR A 290 3.80 -8.06 -2.22
C TYR A 290 4.02 -8.58 -3.64
#